data_e8b5bb647c9813bc9a8057c8482cfe05
#
_entry.id   e8b5bb647c9813bc9a8057c8482cfe05
#
_cell.length_a   1.000
_cell.length_b   1.000
_cell.length_c   1.000
_cell.angle_alpha   90.00
_cell.angle_beta   90.00
_cell.angle_gamma   90.00
#
_symmetry.space_group_name_H-M   'P 1'
#
loop_
_entity.id
_entity.type
_entity.pdbx_description
1 polymer ?
#
loop_
_entity_poly.entity_id
_entity_poly.type
_entity_poly.pdbx_seq_one_letter_code
_entity_poly.pdbx_strand_id
1 'polypeptide(L)'
;SVTFMVPMGLAQAATVRVGIGYGRRDLALIRRAGWTSFVMGTGFMAAMAMLIWLSPELLITLFIDRDAAINAEVVQLAISFLAIAALFQIVDGAQVVGAGMLRGLHDTTVPMLFAAFGYWVVGIGVGAWLAFYQGWNGVGIWVGLATGLGIVAVLMLVRWSMRARLGLLPLEA
;
A
#
# COMPACT_ATOMS: atom_id res chain seq x y z
N SER A 1 -8.10 7.73 7.30
CA SER A 1 -9.03 6.66 7.65
C SER A 1 -8.46 5.85 8.81
N VAL A 2 -9.31 5.38 9.73
CA VAL A 2 -8.88 4.63 10.93
C VAL A 2 -8.16 3.32 10.55
N THR A 3 -8.58 2.68 9.47
CA THR A 3 -7.97 1.45 8.94
C THR A 3 -6.50 1.60 8.56
N PHE A 4 -6.09 2.78 8.11
CA PHE A 4 -4.71 3.06 7.74
C PHE A 4 -3.76 3.19 8.95
N MET A 5 -4.28 3.43 10.13
CA MET A 5 -3.46 3.51 11.35
C MET A 5 -2.78 2.18 11.69
N VAL A 6 -3.41 1.05 11.35
CA VAL A 6 -2.84 -0.28 11.65
C VAL A 6 -1.58 -0.57 10.82
N PRO A 7 -1.58 -0.50 9.48
CA PRO A 7 -0.35 -0.70 8.70
C PRO A 7 0.71 0.36 9.03
N MET A 8 0.33 1.58 9.37
CA MET A 8 1.27 2.62 9.78
C MET A 8 1.94 2.28 11.13
N GLY A 9 1.18 1.77 12.10
CA GLY A 9 1.73 1.26 13.36
C GLY A 9 2.65 0.06 13.15
N LEU A 10 2.28 -0.86 12.26
CA LEU A 10 3.11 -2.02 11.89
C LEU A 10 4.37 -1.61 11.15
N ALA A 11 4.33 -0.58 10.31
CA ALA A 11 5.52 -0.01 9.67
C ALA A 11 6.50 0.56 10.71
N GLN A 12 6.00 1.26 11.72
CA GLN A 12 6.84 1.74 12.83
C GLN A 12 7.42 0.57 13.64
N ALA A 13 6.63 -0.43 13.96
CA ALA A 13 7.10 -1.63 14.63
C ALA A 13 8.16 -2.37 13.81
N ALA A 14 7.97 -2.48 12.48
CA ALA A 14 8.96 -3.04 11.58
C ALA A 14 10.27 -2.25 11.62
N THR A 15 10.20 -0.92 11.53
CA THR A 15 11.38 -0.05 11.59
C THR A 15 12.19 -0.30 12.88
N VAL A 16 11.51 -0.31 14.02
CA VAL A 16 12.16 -0.52 15.32
C VAL A 16 12.73 -1.93 15.45
N ARG A 17 11.93 -2.96 15.15
CA ARG A 17 12.37 -4.36 15.31
C ARG A 17 13.48 -4.75 14.35
N VAL A 18 13.39 -4.33 13.10
CA VAL A 18 14.45 -4.54 12.10
C VAL A 18 15.70 -3.77 12.51
N GLY A 19 15.57 -2.52 12.98
CA GLY A 19 16.70 -1.72 13.46
C GLY A 19 17.40 -2.34 14.67
N ILE A 20 16.67 -2.92 15.64
CA ILE A 20 17.26 -3.68 16.74
C ILE A 20 18.02 -4.89 16.22
N GLY A 21 17.44 -5.65 15.28
CA GLY A 21 18.12 -6.78 14.64
C GLY A 21 19.38 -6.35 13.91
N TYR A 22 19.32 -5.21 13.24
CA TYR A 22 20.48 -4.61 12.56
C TYR A 22 21.61 -4.28 13.54
N GLY A 23 21.29 -3.57 14.65
CA GLY A 23 22.27 -3.23 15.68
C GLY A 23 22.87 -4.43 16.40
N ARG A 24 22.10 -5.52 16.54
CA ARG A 24 22.57 -6.77 17.13
C ARG A 24 23.24 -7.72 16.13
N ARG A 25 23.28 -7.37 14.86
CA ARG A 25 23.75 -8.24 13.76
C ARG A 25 23.01 -9.58 13.68
N ASP A 26 21.74 -9.60 14.12
CA ASP A 26 20.89 -10.78 14.13
C ASP A 26 20.04 -10.84 12.84
N LEU A 27 20.58 -11.55 11.84
CA LEU A 27 19.94 -11.70 10.54
C LEU A 27 18.59 -12.44 10.61
N ALA A 28 18.46 -13.36 11.57
CA ALA A 28 17.21 -14.09 11.78
C ALA A 28 16.11 -13.17 12.31
N LEU A 29 16.44 -12.29 13.27
CA LEU A 29 15.53 -11.28 13.79
C LEU A 29 15.12 -10.29 12.71
N ILE A 30 16.06 -9.78 11.91
CA ILE A 30 15.78 -8.87 10.78
C ILE A 30 14.74 -9.50 9.84
N ARG A 31 15.01 -10.72 9.39
CA ARG A 31 14.12 -11.44 8.46
C ARG A 31 12.75 -11.69 9.06
N ARG A 32 12.69 -12.19 10.28
CA ARG A 32 11.43 -12.50 10.98
C ARG A 32 10.61 -11.24 11.21
N ALA A 33 11.22 -10.20 11.78
CA ALA A 33 10.53 -8.94 12.07
C ALA A 33 9.96 -8.29 10.81
N GLY A 34 10.73 -8.23 9.72
CA GLY A 34 10.26 -7.66 8.45
C GLY A 34 9.07 -8.42 7.88
N TRP A 35 9.22 -9.72 7.65
CA TRP A 35 8.15 -10.52 7.06
C TRP A 35 6.90 -10.63 7.93
N THR A 36 7.05 -10.74 9.25
CA THR A 36 5.89 -10.76 10.16
C THR A 36 5.10 -9.45 10.07
N SER A 37 5.78 -8.31 10.14
CA SER A 37 5.12 -7.01 10.01
C SER A 37 4.44 -6.84 8.65
N PHE A 38 5.09 -7.31 7.58
CA PHE A 38 4.55 -7.26 6.23
C PHE A 38 3.27 -8.09 6.08
N VAL A 39 3.31 -9.35 6.50
CA VAL A 39 2.16 -10.26 6.42
C VAL A 39 1.00 -9.75 7.28
N MET A 40 1.28 -9.27 8.48
CA MET A 40 0.25 -8.71 9.36
C MET A 40 -0.38 -7.45 8.76
N GLY A 41 0.43 -6.52 8.25
CA GLY A 41 -0.07 -5.26 7.70
C GLY A 41 -0.85 -5.45 6.42
N THR A 42 -0.30 -6.20 5.47
CA THR A 42 -0.97 -6.50 4.20
C THR A 42 -2.19 -7.39 4.41
N GLY A 43 -2.10 -8.39 5.31
CA GLY A 43 -3.21 -9.27 5.66
C GLY A 43 -4.38 -8.53 6.30
N PHE A 44 -4.09 -7.59 7.21
CA PHE A 44 -5.13 -6.72 7.78
C PHE A 44 -5.82 -5.88 6.71
N MET A 45 -5.06 -5.25 5.82
CA MET A 45 -5.63 -4.44 4.73
C MET A 45 -6.41 -5.30 3.74
N ALA A 46 -5.96 -6.52 3.46
CA ALA A 46 -6.69 -7.47 2.62
C ALA A 46 -8.01 -7.89 3.28
N ALA A 47 -8.04 -8.12 4.59
CA ALA A 47 -9.26 -8.43 5.32
C ALA A 47 -10.25 -7.25 5.28
N MET A 48 -9.76 -6.02 5.46
CA MET A 48 -10.60 -4.82 5.34
C MET A 48 -11.12 -4.61 3.91
N ALA A 49 -10.29 -4.86 2.90
CA ALA A 49 -10.71 -4.81 1.50
C ALA A 49 -11.80 -5.85 1.19
N MET A 50 -11.66 -7.03 1.75
CA MET A 50 -12.65 -8.11 1.60
C MET A 50 -13.98 -7.74 2.25
N LEU A 51 -13.96 -7.10 3.43
CA LEU A 51 -15.18 -6.56 4.07
C LEU A 51 -15.87 -5.51 3.19
N ILE A 52 -15.11 -4.62 2.56
CA ILE A 52 -15.65 -3.61 1.63
C ILE A 52 -16.29 -4.29 0.41
N TRP A 53 -15.66 -5.33 -0.16
CA TRP A 53 -16.19 -6.04 -1.32
C TRP A 53 -17.41 -6.90 -1.02
N LEU A 54 -17.48 -7.51 0.17
CA LEU A 54 -18.61 -8.35 0.58
C LEU A 54 -19.81 -7.54 1.03
N SER A 55 -19.63 -6.30 1.46
CA SER A 55 -20.70 -5.48 2.02
C SER A 55 -20.71 -4.03 1.48
N PRO A 56 -20.59 -3.80 0.16
CA PRO A 56 -20.57 -2.44 -0.39
C PRO A 56 -21.91 -1.72 -0.11
N GLU A 57 -23.00 -2.45 -0.17
CA GLU A 57 -24.34 -1.94 0.06
C GLU A 57 -24.56 -1.45 1.49
N LEU A 58 -24.05 -2.17 2.48
CA LEU A 58 -24.16 -1.79 3.88
C LEU A 58 -23.39 -0.51 4.17
N LEU A 59 -22.22 -0.35 3.57
CA LEU A 59 -21.41 0.85 3.71
C LEU A 59 -22.07 2.07 3.06
N ILE A 60 -22.68 1.88 1.90
CA ILE A 60 -23.36 2.97 1.18
C ILE A 60 -24.62 3.42 1.93
N THR A 61 -25.40 2.49 2.50
CA THR A 61 -26.63 2.83 3.26
C THR A 61 -26.35 3.61 4.55
N LEU A 62 -25.14 3.54 5.08
CA LEU A 62 -24.73 4.37 6.24
C LEU A 62 -24.58 5.86 5.89
N PHE A 63 -24.38 6.18 4.61
CA PHE A 63 -24.06 7.55 4.18
C PHE A 63 -25.05 8.13 3.17
N ILE A 64 -25.81 7.29 2.47
CA ILE A 64 -26.73 7.69 1.38
C ILE A 64 -28.09 7.02 1.57
N ASP A 65 -29.15 7.84 1.62
CA ASP A 65 -30.52 7.36 1.66
C ASP A 65 -30.89 6.75 0.31
N ARG A 66 -31.29 5.47 0.28
CA ARG A 66 -31.57 4.71 -0.95
C ARG A 66 -32.87 5.06 -1.62
N ASP A 67 -33.79 5.68 -0.89
CA ASP A 67 -35.20 5.86 -1.35
C ASP A 67 -35.38 7.03 -2.32
N ALA A 68 -34.35 7.83 -2.58
CA ALA A 68 -34.39 8.87 -3.60
C ALA A 68 -33.95 8.29 -4.96
N ALA A 69 -34.84 8.28 -5.95
CA ALA A 69 -34.58 7.83 -7.32
C ALA A 69 -33.36 8.51 -8.00
N ILE A 70 -32.99 9.70 -7.52
CA ILE A 70 -31.84 10.47 -7.95
C ILE A 70 -30.49 9.80 -7.55
N ASN A 71 -30.51 8.91 -6.55
CA ASN A 71 -29.30 8.33 -5.98
C ASN A 71 -28.84 7.04 -6.69
N ALA A 72 -29.58 6.48 -7.65
CA ALA A 72 -29.23 5.22 -8.29
C ALA A 72 -27.90 5.28 -9.06
N GLU A 73 -27.66 6.35 -9.82
CA GLU A 73 -26.38 6.55 -10.53
C GLU A 73 -25.24 6.81 -9.56
N VAL A 74 -25.49 7.58 -8.49
CA VAL A 74 -24.53 7.87 -7.44
C VAL A 74 -24.12 6.59 -6.70
N VAL A 75 -25.06 5.69 -6.43
CA VAL A 75 -24.81 4.39 -5.80
C VAL A 75 -23.93 3.50 -6.68
N GLN A 76 -24.22 3.41 -7.98
CA GLN A 76 -23.42 2.63 -8.93
C GLN A 76 -21.97 3.15 -9.02
N LEU A 77 -21.83 4.47 -9.08
CA LEU A 77 -20.53 5.11 -9.09
C LEU A 77 -19.76 4.86 -7.78
N ALA A 78 -20.46 4.96 -6.65
CA ALA A 78 -19.87 4.70 -5.32
C ALA A 78 -19.40 3.25 -5.17
N ILE A 79 -20.14 2.26 -5.68
CA ILE A 79 -19.70 0.85 -5.68
C ILE A 79 -18.40 0.68 -6.48
N SER A 80 -18.32 1.31 -7.65
CA SER A 80 -17.11 1.26 -8.48
C SER A 80 -15.90 1.88 -7.79
N PHE A 81 -16.07 3.03 -7.14
CA PHE A 81 -15.00 3.66 -6.36
C PHE A 81 -14.61 2.85 -5.12
N LEU A 82 -15.56 2.22 -4.43
CA LEU A 82 -15.28 1.35 -3.29
C LEU A 82 -14.45 0.12 -3.70
N ALA A 83 -14.72 -0.46 -4.86
CA ALA A 83 -13.95 -1.60 -5.36
C ALA A 83 -12.49 -1.20 -5.64
N ILE A 84 -12.28 -0.04 -6.26
CA ILE A 84 -10.94 0.50 -6.52
C ILE A 84 -10.25 0.86 -5.20
N ALA A 85 -10.96 1.49 -4.27
CA ALA A 85 -10.44 1.86 -2.95
C ALA A 85 -10.00 0.64 -2.14
N ALA A 86 -10.73 -0.47 -2.22
CA ALA A 86 -10.37 -1.71 -1.57
C ALA A 86 -9.05 -2.29 -2.12
N LEU A 87 -8.87 -2.28 -3.44
CA LEU A 87 -7.60 -2.70 -4.05
C LEU A 87 -6.46 -1.75 -3.69
N PHE A 88 -6.70 -0.45 -3.78
CA PHE A 88 -5.75 0.60 -3.40
C PHE A 88 -5.26 0.41 -1.96
N GLN A 89 -6.16 0.12 -1.04
CA GLN A 89 -5.87 -0.07 0.38
C GLN A 89 -4.87 -1.21 0.65
N ILE A 90 -4.98 -2.34 -0.08
CA ILE A 90 -4.05 -3.47 0.05
C ILE A 90 -2.64 -3.06 -0.37
N VAL A 91 -2.55 -2.40 -1.50
CA VAL A 91 -1.28 -1.97 -2.09
C VAL A 91 -0.62 -0.89 -1.23
N ASP A 92 -1.41 0.04 -0.71
CA ASP A 92 -0.97 1.10 0.19
C ASP A 92 -0.39 0.53 1.49
N GLY A 93 -1.09 -0.45 2.11
CA GLY A 93 -0.57 -1.16 3.28
C GLY A 93 0.76 -1.86 3.01
N ALA A 94 0.86 -2.55 1.87
CA ALA A 94 2.09 -3.23 1.46
C ALA A 94 3.26 -2.25 1.28
N GLN A 95 3.02 -1.11 0.63
CA GLN A 95 4.01 -0.07 0.40
C GLN A 95 4.49 0.56 1.71
N VAL A 96 3.58 0.93 2.60
CA VAL A 96 3.90 1.59 3.87
C VAL A 96 4.71 0.67 4.78
N VAL A 97 4.32 -0.60 4.91
CA VAL A 97 5.08 -1.56 5.72
C VAL A 97 6.42 -1.89 5.07
N GLY A 98 6.47 -2.06 3.74
CA GLY A 98 7.71 -2.26 2.99
C GLY A 98 8.72 -1.12 3.20
N ALA A 99 8.24 0.13 3.18
CA ALA A 99 9.07 1.28 3.51
C ALA A 99 9.59 1.25 4.95
N GLY A 100 8.75 0.84 5.91
CA GLY A 100 9.15 0.66 7.31
C GLY A 100 10.25 -0.38 7.50
N MET A 101 10.15 -1.51 6.78
CA MET A 101 11.16 -2.57 6.80
C MET A 101 12.52 -2.07 6.30
N LEU A 102 12.57 -1.38 5.16
CA LEU A 102 13.80 -0.82 4.58
C LEU A 102 14.38 0.30 5.45
N ARG A 103 13.53 1.12 6.05
CA ARG A 103 13.96 2.16 7.00
C ARG A 103 14.67 1.56 8.21
N GLY A 104 14.24 0.40 8.69
CA GLY A 104 14.94 -0.34 9.76
C GLY A 104 16.35 -0.81 9.38
N LEU A 105 16.64 -0.95 8.09
CA LEU A 105 17.98 -1.23 7.55
C LEU A 105 18.79 0.05 7.25
N HIS A 106 18.32 1.22 7.67
CA HIS A 106 18.87 2.53 7.33
C HIS A 106 18.81 2.88 5.82
N ASP A 107 18.01 2.14 5.07
CA ASP A 107 17.82 2.37 3.64
C ASP A 107 16.57 3.23 3.43
N THR A 108 16.75 4.53 3.30
CA THR A 108 15.67 5.51 3.15
C THR A 108 15.67 6.21 1.79
N THR A 109 16.86 6.41 1.22
CA THR A 109 17.02 7.19 -0.02
C THR A 109 16.43 6.47 -1.23
N VAL A 110 16.70 5.18 -1.38
CA VAL A 110 16.19 4.43 -2.55
C VAL A 110 14.67 4.21 -2.46
N PRO A 111 14.07 3.83 -1.32
CA PRO A 111 12.62 3.84 -1.17
C PRO A 111 11.96 5.18 -1.48
N MET A 112 12.58 6.28 -1.10
CA MET A 112 12.10 7.62 -1.44
C MET A 112 12.09 7.86 -2.96
N LEU A 113 13.15 7.46 -3.66
CA LEU A 113 13.22 7.56 -5.13
C LEU A 113 12.18 6.66 -5.80
N PHE A 114 11.95 5.46 -5.29
CA PHE A 114 10.88 4.59 -5.78
C PHE A 114 9.51 5.23 -5.61
N ALA A 115 9.25 5.85 -4.46
CA ALA A 115 8.00 6.56 -4.22
C ALA A 115 7.85 7.75 -5.18
N ALA A 116 8.89 8.57 -5.35
CA ALA A 116 8.88 9.68 -6.28
C ALA A 116 8.59 9.21 -7.72
N PHE A 117 9.31 8.21 -8.20
CA PHE A 117 9.09 7.63 -9.53
C PHE A 117 7.68 7.04 -9.68
N GLY A 118 7.26 6.21 -8.73
CA GLY A 118 5.96 5.53 -8.80
C GLY A 118 4.78 6.49 -8.75
N TYR A 119 4.84 7.53 -7.92
CA TYR A 119 3.72 8.48 -7.82
C TYR A 119 3.70 9.49 -8.98
N TRP A 120 4.84 10.12 -9.28
CA TRP A 120 4.90 11.21 -10.25
C TRP A 120 4.97 10.71 -11.69
N VAL A 121 5.78 9.69 -11.98
CA VAL A 121 5.94 9.20 -13.34
C VAL A 121 4.85 8.20 -13.69
N VAL A 122 4.72 7.15 -12.91
CA VAL A 122 3.77 6.07 -13.21
C VAL A 122 2.34 6.47 -12.84
N GLY A 123 2.11 6.91 -11.60
CA GLY A 123 0.77 7.22 -11.10
C GLY A 123 0.10 8.33 -11.89
N ILE A 124 0.77 9.46 -12.05
CA ILE A 124 0.25 10.59 -12.82
C ILE A 124 0.23 10.26 -14.31
N GLY A 125 1.29 9.64 -14.85
CA GLY A 125 1.37 9.31 -16.27
C GLY A 125 0.27 8.34 -16.72
N VAL A 126 0.12 7.24 -16.03
CA VAL A 126 -0.94 6.25 -16.30
C VAL A 126 -2.32 6.85 -16.02
N GLY A 127 -2.48 7.58 -14.92
CA GLY A 127 -3.73 8.22 -14.56
C GLY A 127 -4.20 9.23 -15.61
N ALA A 128 -3.31 10.09 -16.06
CA ALA A 128 -3.61 11.06 -17.11
C ALA A 128 -3.93 10.37 -18.45
N TRP A 129 -3.18 9.34 -18.80
CA TRP A 129 -3.45 8.59 -20.02
C TRP A 129 -4.83 7.91 -20.00
N LEU A 130 -5.17 7.23 -18.91
CA LEU A 130 -6.48 6.59 -18.75
C LEU A 130 -7.63 7.62 -18.68
N ALA A 131 -7.43 8.73 -17.98
CA ALA A 131 -8.47 9.74 -17.81
C ALA A 131 -8.77 10.48 -19.10
N PHE A 132 -7.74 10.93 -19.84
CA PHE A 132 -7.91 11.82 -20.98
C PHE A 132 -7.96 11.10 -22.33
N TYR A 133 -7.15 10.04 -22.53
CA TYR A 133 -7.13 9.31 -23.81
C TYR A 133 -8.11 8.15 -23.88
N GLN A 134 -8.35 7.45 -22.77
CA GLN A 134 -9.31 6.35 -22.70
C GLN A 134 -10.70 6.80 -22.22
N GLY A 135 -10.86 8.05 -21.81
CA GLY A 135 -12.14 8.59 -21.38
C GLY A 135 -12.65 8.05 -20.03
N TRP A 136 -11.76 7.48 -19.20
CA TRP A 136 -12.17 6.93 -17.90
C TRP A 136 -12.33 7.99 -16.81
N ASN A 137 -12.09 9.26 -17.14
CA ASN A 137 -12.27 10.38 -16.21
C ASN A 137 -11.65 10.12 -14.81
N GLY A 138 -12.43 10.34 -13.75
CA GLY A 138 -11.97 10.15 -12.37
C GLY A 138 -11.51 8.73 -12.03
N VAL A 139 -12.15 7.70 -12.60
CA VAL A 139 -11.76 6.29 -12.42
C VAL A 139 -10.35 6.05 -12.95
N GLY A 140 -10.01 6.63 -14.10
CA GLY A 140 -8.67 6.52 -14.70
C GLY A 140 -7.58 7.09 -13.80
N ILE A 141 -7.84 8.21 -13.13
CA ILE A 141 -6.90 8.81 -12.17
C ILE A 141 -6.65 7.86 -10.98
N TRP A 142 -7.71 7.31 -10.40
CA TRP A 142 -7.60 6.39 -9.27
C TRP A 142 -6.85 5.10 -9.63
N VAL A 143 -7.13 4.54 -10.80
CA VAL A 143 -6.40 3.36 -11.31
C VAL A 143 -4.94 3.68 -11.55
N GLY A 144 -4.63 4.85 -12.10
CA GLY A 144 -3.25 5.31 -12.28
C GLY A 144 -2.49 5.42 -10.95
N LEU A 145 -3.10 6.04 -9.94
CA LEU A 145 -2.51 6.15 -8.60
C LEU A 145 -2.29 4.77 -7.96
N ALA A 146 -3.28 3.88 -8.06
CA ALA A 146 -3.17 2.50 -7.55
C ALA A 146 -2.03 1.73 -8.25
N THR A 147 -1.87 1.93 -9.56
CA THR A 147 -0.78 1.32 -10.36
C THR A 147 0.58 1.85 -9.90
N GLY A 148 0.71 3.16 -9.73
CA GLY A 148 1.94 3.78 -9.22
C GLY A 148 2.34 3.24 -7.85
N LEU A 149 1.37 3.18 -6.93
CA LEU A 149 1.55 2.64 -5.59
C LEU A 149 1.95 1.16 -5.62
N GLY A 150 1.32 0.36 -6.51
CA GLY A 150 1.63 -1.05 -6.71
C GLY A 150 3.06 -1.28 -7.15
N ILE A 151 3.53 -0.50 -8.10
CA ILE A 151 4.91 -0.57 -8.57
C ILE A 151 5.87 -0.23 -7.43
N VAL A 152 5.61 0.81 -6.64
CA VAL A 152 6.42 1.16 -5.47
C VAL A 152 6.47 0.02 -4.46
N ALA A 153 5.32 -0.59 -4.14
CA ALA A 153 5.25 -1.73 -3.22
C ALA A 153 6.10 -2.91 -3.72
N VAL A 154 5.99 -3.25 -5.00
CA VAL A 154 6.78 -4.32 -5.62
C VAL A 154 8.27 -4.00 -5.57
N LEU A 155 8.67 -2.79 -5.95
CA LEU A 155 10.07 -2.37 -5.90
C LEU A 155 10.66 -2.43 -4.49
N MET A 156 9.90 -2.03 -3.47
CA MET A 156 10.33 -2.14 -2.07
C MET A 156 10.48 -3.59 -1.62
N LEU A 157 9.57 -4.48 -2.02
CA LEU A 157 9.64 -5.91 -1.70
C LEU A 157 10.81 -6.61 -2.41
N VAL A 158 11.03 -6.29 -3.68
CA VAL A 158 12.19 -6.78 -4.44
C VAL A 158 13.47 -6.34 -3.75
N ARG A 159 13.57 -5.07 -3.40
CA ARG A 159 14.73 -4.53 -2.69
C ARG A 159 14.95 -5.18 -1.33
N TRP A 160 13.87 -5.38 -0.56
CA TRP A 160 13.95 -6.12 0.70
C TRP A 160 14.42 -7.57 0.49
N SER A 161 13.91 -8.25 -0.52
CA SER A 161 14.29 -9.63 -0.82
C SER A 161 15.75 -9.74 -1.26
N MET A 162 16.25 -8.72 -1.94
CA MET A 162 17.65 -8.63 -2.40
C MET A 162 18.61 -8.01 -1.37
N ARG A 163 18.17 -7.71 -0.15
CA ARG A 163 18.93 -6.96 0.86
C ARG A 163 20.34 -7.51 1.14
N ALA A 164 20.50 -8.84 1.09
CA ALA A 164 21.81 -9.49 1.27
C ALA A 164 22.74 -9.20 0.08
N ARG A 165 22.22 -9.28 -1.15
CA ARG A 165 23.00 -9.00 -2.37
C ARG A 165 23.35 -7.54 -2.53
N LEU A 166 22.52 -6.65 -1.99
CA LEU A 166 22.71 -5.20 -2.05
C LEU A 166 23.58 -4.64 -0.91
N GLY A 167 24.09 -5.51 -0.03
CA GLY A 167 24.91 -5.09 1.11
C GLY A 167 24.16 -4.26 2.15
N LEU A 168 22.83 -4.42 2.25
CA LEU A 168 22.00 -3.70 3.22
C LEU A 168 21.99 -4.35 4.60
N LEU A 169 22.59 -5.54 4.74
CA LEU A 169 22.71 -6.23 6.01
C LEU A 169 23.99 -5.83 6.73
N PRO A 170 24.03 -5.86 8.08
CA PRO A 170 25.26 -5.61 8.82
C PRO A 170 26.30 -6.68 8.46
N LEU A 171 27.55 -6.24 8.32
CA LEU A 171 28.66 -7.16 8.08
C LEU A 171 28.75 -8.15 9.27
N GLU A 172 28.88 -9.42 8.95
CA GLU A 172 29.20 -10.43 9.94
C GLU A 172 30.57 -10.10 10.55
N ALA A 173 30.65 -10.21 11.87
CA ALA A 173 31.90 -9.92 12.62
C ALA A 173 32.87 -11.08 12.50
#